data_8fa4c587788e5093d5f84e835dcca330
#
_entry.id   8fa4c587788e5093d5f84e835dcca330
#
_cell.length_a   1.000
_cell.length_b   1.000
_cell.length_c   1.000
_cell.angle_alpha   90.00
_cell.angle_beta   90.00
_cell.angle_gamma   90.00
#
_symmetry.space_group_name_H-M   'P 1'
#
loop_
_entity.id
_entity.type
_entity.pdbx_description
1 polymer ?
#
loop_
_entity_poly.entity_id
_entity_poly.type
_entity_poly.pdbx_seq_one_letter_code
_entity_poly.pdbx_strand_id
1 'polypeptide(L)' 'MMREHGRWAYYMLMRPYGPGAAPRGVVDWWEMNGKTVIPEIGHHAWAVIVYDHPLTAKEIKDYELAEVP' A
#
# COMPACT_ATOMS: atom_id res chain seq x y z
N MET A 1 -7.03 10.58 3.28
CA MET A 1 -5.75 10.00 2.84
C MET A 1 -4.69 10.20 3.89
N MET A 2 -4.03 9.14 4.24
CA MET A 2 -2.95 9.25 5.21
C MET A 2 -1.66 9.63 4.51
N ARG A 3 -1.25 10.85 4.75
CA ARG A 3 -0.04 11.40 4.18
C ARG A 3 0.57 12.32 5.21
N GLU A 4 1.77 12.02 5.61
CA GLU A 4 2.37 12.69 6.75
C GLU A 4 3.84 12.94 6.45
N HIS A 5 4.26 14.19 6.52
CA HIS A 5 5.67 14.56 6.31
C HIS A 5 6.21 14.05 4.98
N GLY A 6 5.42 14.18 3.90
CA GLY A 6 5.87 13.76 2.59
C GLY A 6 5.85 12.25 2.39
N ARG A 7 5.02 11.54 3.11
CA ARG A 7 4.89 10.09 2.97
C ARG A 7 3.52 9.72 2.45
N TRP A 8 3.48 8.70 1.61
CA TRP A 8 2.24 8.18 1.01
C TRP A 8 2.17 6.70 1.31
N ALA A 9 1.09 6.27 1.94
CA ALA A 9 0.89 4.89 2.34
C ALA A 9 -0.17 4.22 1.47
N TYR A 10 0.05 2.93 1.19
CA TYR A 10 -0.86 2.14 0.36
C TYR A 10 -1.09 0.78 1.00
N TYR A 11 -2.33 0.30 0.94
CA TYR A 11 -2.65 -1.08 1.32
C TYR A 11 -2.36 -2.00 0.15
N MET A 12 -1.76 -3.15 0.41
CA MET A 12 -1.60 -4.20 -0.57
C MET A 12 -2.83 -5.09 -0.51
N LEU A 13 -3.59 -5.11 -1.59
CA LEU A 13 -4.88 -5.81 -1.65
C LEU A 13 -4.74 -7.27 -2.01
N MET A 14 -3.60 -7.66 -2.55
CA MET A 14 -3.32 -9.03 -2.96
C MET A 14 -2.30 -9.64 -2.02
N ARG A 15 -2.11 -10.95 -2.18
CA ARG A 15 -1.11 -11.68 -1.43
C ARG A 15 0.21 -10.90 -1.44
N PRO A 16 0.90 -10.83 -0.29
CA PRO A 16 2.07 -9.96 -0.21
C PRO A 16 3.21 -10.43 -1.10
N TYR A 17 3.88 -9.47 -1.68
CA TYR A 17 5.16 -9.64 -2.33
C TYR A 17 6.16 -8.76 -1.59
N GLY A 18 7.43 -9.09 -1.66
CA GLY A 18 8.43 -8.32 -0.94
C GLY A 18 8.55 -6.90 -1.46
N PRO A 19 9.06 -5.98 -0.64
CA PRO A 19 9.23 -4.59 -1.07
C PRO A 19 10.07 -4.45 -2.33
N GLY A 20 11.00 -5.38 -2.58
CA GLY A 20 11.83 -5.35 -3.78
C GLY A 20 11.07 -5.61 -5.05
N ALA A 21 9.87 -6.21 -4.98
CA ALA A 21 9.05 -6.48 -6.15
C ALA A 21 8.02 -5.37 -6.40
N ALA A 22 7.98 -4.36 -5.53
CA ALA A 22 7.04 -3.25 -5.62
C ALA A 22 7.68 -2.09 -6.39
N PRO A 23 6.90 -1.04 -6.72
CA PRO A 23 7.49 0.16 -7.29
C PRO A 23 8.61 0.70 -6.40
N ARG A 24 9.61 1.30 -7.02
CA ARG A 24 10.78 1.78 -6.31
C ARG A 24 10.45 2.90 -5.34
N GLY A 25 11.27 3.04 -4.29
CA GLY A 25 11.15 4.14 -3.37
C GLY A 25 10.45 3.80 -2.07
N VAL A 26 10.35 2.51 -1.75
CA VAL A 26 9.75 2.09 -0.48
C VAL A 26 10.60 2.63 0.66
N VAL A 27 9.96 3.34 1.59
CA VAL A 27 10.64 3.86 2.77
C VAL A 27 10.20 3.15 4.04
N ASP A 28 9.06 2.43 3.99
CA ASP A 28 8.61 1.65 5.14
C ASP A 28 7.63 0.59 4.64
N TRP A 29 7.42 -0.43 5.46
CA TRP A 29 6.57 -1.54 5.09
C TRP A 29 6.28 -2.37 6.34
N TRP A 30 5.04 -2.86 6.46
CA TRP A 30 4.72 -3.85 7.50
C TRP A 30 3.59 -4.74 7.03
N GLU A 31 3.61 -5.98 7.53
CA GLU A 31 2.63 -6.98 7.15
C GLU A 31 1.37 -6.90 7.98
N MET A 32 0.27 -7.32 7.36
CA MET A 32 -1.01 -7.53 8.02
C MET A 32 -1.42 -8.97 7.75
N ASN A 33 -2.52 -9.42 8.38
CA ASN A 33 -2.88 -10.84 8.28
C ASN A 33 -3.63 -11.22 6.99
N GLY A 34 -4.07 -10.25 6.23
CA GLY A 34 -4.81 -10.50 4.99
C GLY A 34 -6.25 -10.93 5.20
N LYS A 35 -6.68 -11.04 6.44
CA LYS A 35 -8.04 -11.52 6.74
C LYS A 35 -8.97 -10.41 7.21
N THR A 36 -8.40 -9.34 7.74
CA THR A 36 -9.18 -8.25 8.27
C THR A 36 -9.59 -7.31 7.16
N VAL A 37 -10.88 -7.08 7.03
CA VAL A 37 -11.39 -6.10 6.08
C VAL A 37 -11.11 -4.71 6.64
N ILE A 38 -10.51 -3.87 5.82
CA ILE A 38 -10.25 -2.48 6.18
C ILE A 38 -11.48 -1.66 5.82
N PRO A 39 -12.21 -1.11 6.80
CA PRO A 39 -13.48 -0.44 6.51
C PRO A 39 -13.37 0.70 5.51
N GLU A 40 -12.25 1.43 5.54
CA GLU A 40 -12.07 2.60 4.69
C GLU A 40 -12.01 2.25 3.21
N ILE A 41 -11.59 1.02 2.89
CA ILE A 41 -11.49 0.60 1.50
C ILE A 41 -12.41 -0.57 1.17
N GLY A 42 -13.09 -1.13 2.18
CA GLY A 42 -14.02 -2.23 1.99
C GLY A 42 -13.36 -3.50 1.45
N HIS A 43 -12.09 -3.73 1.81
CA HIS A 43 -11.32 -4.85 1.27
C HIS A 43 -10.28 -5.31 2.29
N HIS A 44 -9.87 -6.55 2.15
CA HIS A 44 -8.77 -7.08 2.96
C HIS A 44 -7.46 -6.40 2.60
N ALA A 45 -6.55 -6.33 3.55
CA ALA A 45 -5.21 -5.82 3.31
C ALA A 45 -4.19 -6.82 3.82
N TRP A 46 -3.13 -7.02 3.05
CA TRP A 46 -2.06 -7.96 3.37
C TRP A 46 -0.84 -7.25 3.93
N ALA A 47 -0.68 -5.98 3.61
CA ALA A 47 0.47 -5.20 4.07
C ALA A 47 0.19 -3.73 3.82
N VAL A 48 0.97 -2.89 4.50
CA VAL A 48 1.01 -1.46 4.19
C VAL A 48 2.40 -1.17 3.68
N ILE A 49 2.49 -0.44 2.57
CA ILE A 49 3.75 -0.06 1.96
C ILE A 49 3.77 1.46 1.84
N VAL A 50 4.87 2.08 2.22
CA VAL A 50 4.98 3.53 2.34
C VAL A 50 6.06 4.05 1.42
N TYR A 51 5.76 5.16 0.75
CA TYR A 51 6.66 5.81 -0.19
C TYR A 51 6.90 7.26 0.22
N ASP A 52 7.99 7.84 -0.25
CA ASP A 52 8.30 9.25 -0.06
C ASP A 52 7.81 10.10 -1.22
N HIS A 53 7.03 9.50 -2.11
CA HIS A 53 6.41 10.17 -3.25
C HIS A 53 5.11 9.46 -3.58
N PRO A 54 4.16 10.13 -4.23
CA PRO A 54 2.91 9.46 -4.61
C PRO A 54 3.17 8.51 -5.78
N LEU A 55 2.51 7.36 -5.75
CA LEU A 55 2.53 6.45 -6.88
C LEU A 55 1.58 6.95 -7.96
N THR A 56 1.85 6.58 -9.20
CA THR A 56 0.95 6.92 -10.30
C THR A 56 -0.29 6.03 -10.25
N ALA A 57 -1.36 6.48 -10.92
CA ALA A 57 -2.57 5.68 -11.00
C ALA A 57 -2.28 4.31 -11.63
N LYS A 58 -1.37 4.28 -12.60
CA LYS A 58 -1.00 3.03 -13.24
C LYS A 58 -0.30 2.09 -12.27
N GLU A 59 0.61 2.61 -11.47
CA GLU A 59 1.31 1.80 -10.47
C GLU A 59 0.33 1.25 -9.43
N ILE A 60 -0.58 2.10 -8.96
CA ILE A 60 -1.58 1.68 -7.98
C ILE A 60 -2.42 0.54 -8.54
N LYS A 61 -2.83 0.67 -9.79
CA LYS A 61 -3.65 -0.34 -10.44
C LYS A 61 -2.86 -1.62 -10.72
N ASP A 62 -1.66 -1.48 -11.27
CA ASP A 62 -0.86 -2.63 -11.69
C ASP A 62 -0.43 -3.49 -10.50
N TYR A 63 -0.16 -2.85 -9.38
CA TYR A 63 0.27 -3.55 -8.17
C TYR A 63 -0.89 -3.80 -7.21
N GLU A 64 -2.13 -3.49 -7.62
CA GLU A 64 -3.34 -3.75 -6.86
C GLU A 64 -3.25 -3.17 -5.45
N LEU A 65 -2.99 -1.87 -5.40
CA LEU A 65 -2.86 -1.13 -4.17
C LEU A 65 -4.08 -0.25 -3.95
N ALA A 66 -4.25 0.22 -2.71
CA ALA A 66 -5.28 1.19 -2.38
C ALA A 66 -4.66 2.23 -1.47
N GLU A 67 -4.93 3.50 -1.73
CA GLU A 67 -4.42 4.56 -0.86
C GLU A 67 -5.00 4.43 0.54
N VAL A 68 -4.16 4.66 1.52
CA VAL A 68 -4.62 4.76 2.91
C VAL A 68 -5.29 6.11 3.07
N PRO A 69 -6.58 6.12 3.44
CA PRO A 69 -7.33 7.37 3.57
C PRO A 69 -6.81 8.28 4.65
#